data_ee9a37fddf85d2424201abdecac84cba
#
_entry.id   ee9a37fddf85d2424201abdecac84cba
#
_cell.length_a   1.000
_cell.length_b   1.000
_cell.length_c   1.000
_cell.angle_alpha   90.00
_cell.angle_beta   90.00
_cell.angle_gamma   90.00
#
_symmetry.space_group_name_H-M   'P 1'
#
loop_
_entity.id
_entity.type
_entity.pdbx_description
1 polymer ?
#
loop_
_entity_poly.entity_id
_entity_poly.type
_entity_poly.pdbx_seq_one_letter_code
_entity_poly.pdbx_strand_id
1 'polypeptide(L)'
;MEIIYDLLRFFHVISFVFMCVLLFNLIVANERVMRGVTFNFEADNHLENIIKNGFNWCYIFQAITLVTGVLLLLLGNIGIQGLWTDWIVLTKTIILIVLMATVSYVHFKLQPKIESYLTAVDTDVAVPGTVLLKLKPYRILRKWIAAFYLFLVITAIILGIQVYAPFNPALTVILIALSGLFSLTANKILLRFGWI
;
A
#
# COMPACT_ATOMS: atom_id res chain seq x y z
N MET A 1 22.33 10.77 -22.39
CA MET A 1 20.92 10.26 -22.42
C MET A 1 20.78 8.99 -21.60
N GLU A 2 21.68 8.00 -21.71
CA GLU A 2 21.66 6.74 -20.93
C GLU A 2 21.62 6.94 -19.41
N ILE A 3 22.49 7.78 -18.87
CA ILE A 3 22.56 8.06 -17.43
C ILE A 3 21.22 8.59 -16.87
N ILE A 4 20.55 9.47 -17.62
CA ILE A 4 19.25 10.03 -17.19
C ILE A 4 18.19 8.92 -17.19
N TYR A 5 18.21 8.06 -18.19
CA TYR A 5 17.26 6.95 -18.30
C TYR A 5 17.45 5.93 -17.17
N ASP A 6 18.71 5.59 -16.82
CA ASP A 6 19.00 4.69 -15.70
C ASP A 6 18.64 5.31 -14.35
N LEU A 7 18.84 6.60 -14.17
CA LEU A 7 18.43 7.33 -12.99
C LEU A 7 16.90 7.31 -12.83
N LEU A 8 16.16 7.53 -13.92
CA LEU A 8 14.69 7.45 -13.91
C LEU A 8 14.20 6.03 -13.57
N ARG A 9 14.85 4.99 -14.11
CA ARG A 9 14.59 3.59 -13.72
C ARG A 9 14.79 3.36 -12.25
N PHE A 10 15.90 3.84 -11.70
CA PHE A 10 16.20 3.71 -10.29
C PHE A 10 15.11 4.34 -9.43
N PHE A 11 14.75 5.60 -9.69
CA PHE A 11 13.68 6.27 -8.94
C PHE A 11 12.32 5.61 -9.12
N HIS A 12 12.02 5.08 -10.29
CA HIS A 12 10.78 4.36 -10.56
C HIS A 12 10.68 3.09 -9.71
N VAL A 13 11.73 2.29 -9.64
CA VAL A 13 11.75 1.04 -8.86
C VAL A 13 11.78 1.32 -7.37
N ILE A 14 12.65 2.24 -6.90
CA ILE A 14 12.80 2.53 -5.48
C ILE A 14 11.52 3.10 -4.87
N SER A 15 10.72 3.86 -5.63
CA SER A 15 9.44 4.37 -5.14
C SER A 15 8.44 3.24 -4.84
N PHE A 16 8.42 2.16 -5.61
CA PHE A 16 7.64 0.97 -5.29
C PHE A 16 8.13 0.26 -4.02
N VAL A 17 9.45 0.17 -3.83
CA VAL A 17 10.02 -0.43 -2.62
C VAL A 17 9.59 0.36 -1.38
N PHE A 18 9.68 1.68 -1.42
CA PHE A 18 9.24 2.52 -0.30
C PHE A 18 7.74 2.42 -0.05
N MET A 19 6.91 2.27 -1.08
CA MET A 19 5.49 1.97 -0.89
C MET A 19 5.28 0.66 -0.14
N CYS A 20 6.05 -0.40 -0.42
CA CYS A 20 5.96 -1.66 0.32
C CYS A 20 6.28 -1.48 1.80
N VAL A 21 7.36 -0.77 2.13
CA VAL A 21 7.78 -0.52 3.54
C VAL A 21 6.68 0.20 4.31
N LEU A 22 6.09 1.25 3.72
CA LEU A 22 5.00 2.00 4.35
C LEU A 22 3.77 1.13 4.62
N LEU A 23 3.46 0.20 3.72
CA LEU A 23 2.36 -0.73 3.88
C LEU A 23 2.60 -1.75 5.00
N PHE A 24 3.82 -2.28 5.10
CA PHE A 24 4.19 -3.13 6.23
C PHE A 24 4.02 -2.40 7.55
N ASN A 25 4.52 -1.17 7.65
CA ASN A 25 4.35 -0.34 8.85
C ASN A 25 2.87 -0.10 9.18
N LEU A 26 2.04 0.14 8.17
CA LEU A 26 0.60 0.30 8.34
C LEU A 26 -0.07 -0.99 8.85
N ILE A 27 0.28 -2.15 8.31
CA ILE A 27 -0.24 -3.44 8.75
C ILE A 27 0.16 -3.70 10.22
N VAL A 28 1.44 -3.48 10.55
CA VAL A 28 1.98 -3.68 11.91
C VAL A 28 1.32 -2.72 12.91
N ALA A 29 1.24 -1.42 12.57
CA ALA A 29 0.61 -0.42 13.45
C ALA A 29 -0.87 -0.73 13.68
N ASN A 30 -1.61 -1.07 12.63
CA ASN A 30 -3.01 -1.45 12.74
C ASN A 30 -3.23 -2.71 13.59
N GLU A 31 -2.28 -3.66 13.54
CA GLU A 31 -2.33 -4.87 14.32
C GLU A 31 -2.12 -4.60 15.82
N ARG A 32 -1.16 -3.75 16.18
CA ARG A 32 -0.92 -3.35 17.58
C ARG A 32 -2.16 -2.73 18.20
N VAL A 33 -2.81 -1.84 17.48
CA VAL A 33 -4.04 -1.18 17.92
C VAL A 33 -5.18 -2.18 18.12
N MET A 34 -5.24 -3.27 17.35
CA MET A 34 -6.28 -4.29 17.48
C MET A 34 -6.06 -5.29 18.62
N ARG A 35 -4.81 -5.47 19.07
CA ARG A 35 -4.45 -6.46 20.12
C ARG A 35 -4.39 -5.88 21.52
N GLY A 36 -4.43 -4.57 21.68
CA GLY A 36 -4.42 -3.94 22.99
C GLY A 36 -5.53 -4.52 23.88
N VAL A 37 -5.16 -5.12 24.99
CA VAL A 37 -6.10 -5.72 25.95
C VAL A 37 -6.92 -4.63 26.63
N THR A 38 -6.36 -3.43 26.74
CA THR A 38 -6.99 -2.24 27.30
C THR A 38 -6.88 -1.11 26.29
N PHE A 39 -7.99 -0.41 26.07
CA PHE A 39 -7.99 0.81 25.26
C PHE A 39 -7.13 1.87 25.94
N ASN A 40 -6.06 2.28 25.27
CA ASN A 40 -5.22 3.41 25.70
C ASN A 40 -5.34 4.50 24.62
N PHE A 41 -6.06 5.56 24.95
CA PHE A 41 -6.34 6.66 24.01
C PHE A 41 -5.07 7.28 23.45
N GLU A 42 -4.08 7.58 24.27
CA GLU A 42 -2.82 8.22 23.83
C GLU A 42 -2.05 7.33 22.84
N ALA A 43 -1.91 6.04 23.17
CA ALA A 43 -1.22 5.07 22.29
C ALA A 43 -1.99 4.87 20.98
N ASP A 44 -3.32 4.74 21.05
CA ASP A 44 -4.18 4.57 19.87
C ASP A 44 -4.11 5.80 18.97
N ASN A 45 -4.19 7.00 19.55
CA ASN A 45 -4.11 8.25 18.79
C ASN A 45 -2.73 8.45 18.16
N HIS A 46 -1.65 8.12 18.87
CA HIS A 46 -0.30 8.18 18.34
C HIS A 46 -0.12 7.24 17.13
N LEU A 47 -0.59 6.00 17.24
CA LEU A 47 -0.53 5.02 16.15
C LEU A 47 -1.38 5.45 14.94
N GLU A 48 -2.56 6.02 15.17
CA GLU A 48 -3.39 6.55 14.08
C GLU A 48 -2.72 7.74 13.37
N ASN A 49 -2.00 8.59 14.09
CA ASN A 49 -1.21 9.67 13.50
C ASN A 49 -0.05 9.15 12.64
N ILE A 50 0.64 8.09 13.07
CA ILE A 50 1.67 7.41 12.26
C ILE A 50 1.06 6.88 10.96
N ILE A 51 -0.12 6.24 11.04
CA ILE A 51 -0.83 5.71 9.87
C ILE A 51 -1.24 6.85 8.93
N LYS A 52 -1.77 7.94 9.45
CA LYS A 52 -2.17 9.11 8.67
C LYS A 52 -1.00 9.75 7.92
N ASN A 53 0.13 9.92 8.58
CA ASN A 53 1.36 10.42 7.94
C ASN A 53 1.86 9.48 6.85
N GLY A 54 1.68 8.16 7.03
CA GLY A 54 2.02 7.16 6.03
C GLY A 54 1.26 7.33 4.71
N PHE A 55 0.00 7.78 4.74
CA PHE A 55 -0.76 8.03 3.49
C PHE A 55 -0.16 9.15 2.64
N ASN A 56 0.33 10.23 3.26
CA ASN A 56 0.96 11.32 2.52
C ASN A 56 2.20 10.82 1.76
N TRP A 57 3.03 10.00 2.39
CA TRP A 57 4.17 9.37 1.74
C TRP A 57 3.75 8.41 0.62
N CYS A 58 2.66 7.66 0.79
CA CYS A 58 2.13 6.82 -0.28
C CYS A 58 1.78 7.65 -1.54
N TYR A 59 1.13 8.81 -1.39
CA TYR A 59 0.83 9.70 -2.51
C TYR A 59 2.10 10.24 -3.17
N ILE A 60 3.10 10.64 -2.39
CA ILE A 60 4.37 11.13 -2.92
C ILE A 60 5.04 10.05 -3.78
N PHE A 61 5.16 8.81 -3.27
CA PHE A 61 5.78 7.73 -4.02
C PHE A 61 4.95 7.29 -5.23
N GLN A 62 3.62 7.35 -5.16
CA GLN A 62 2.75 7.13 -6.33
C GLN A 62 2.97 8.20 -7.40
N ALA A 63 3.08 9.47 -7.01
CA ALA A 63 3.36 10.56 -7.94
C ALA A 63 4.75 10.40 -8.59
N ILE A 64 5.78 10.05 -7.81
CA ILE A 64 7.12 9.76 -8.35
C ILE A 64 7.06 8.60 -9.34
N THR A 65 6.36 7.51 -9.00
CA THR A 65 6.18 6.36 -9.88
C THR A 65 5.48 6.74 -11.18
N LEU A 66 4.42 7.54 -11.11
CA LEU A 66 3.68 8.00 -12.30
C LEU A 66 4.56 8.86 -13.20
N VAL A 67 5.20 9.89 -12.64
CA VAL A 67 6.04 10.82 -13.39
C VAL A 67 7.22 10.10 -14.03
N THR A 68 7.95 9.30 -13.26
CA THR A 68 9.10 8.53 -13.79
C THR A 68 8.66 7.50 -14.82
N GLY A 69 7.49 6.85 -14.63
CA GLY A 69 6.94 5.91 -15.59
C GLY A 69 6.60 6.57 -16.95
N VAL A 70 5.96 7.73 -16.92
CA VAL A 70 5.68 8.51 -18.14
C VAL A 70 6.97 8.96 -18.84
N LEU A 71 7.95 9.45 -18.06
CA LEU A 71 9.24 9.86 -18.63
C LEU A 71 10.01 8.67 -19.23
N LEU A 72 9.97 7.50 -18.62
CA LEU A 72 10.57 6.28 -19.15
C LEU A 72 9.92 5.84 -20.48
N LEU A 73 8.61 6.03 -20.64
CA LEU A 73 7.92 5.77 -21.91
C LEU A 73 8.29 6.79 -22.98
N LEU A 74 8.39 8.07 -22.62
CA LEU A 74 8.72 9.14 -23.57
C LEU A 74 10.17 9.06 -24.04
N LEU A 75 11.11 8.71 -23.17
CA LEU A 75 12.54 8.65 -23.45
C LEU A 75 13.00 7.26 -23.92
N GLY A 76 12.19 6.23 -23.69
CA GLY A 76 12.49 4.85 -24.05
C GLY A 76 12.05 4.48 -25.46
N ASN A 77 12.51 3.31 -25.92
CA ASN A 77 12.20 2.78 -27.25
C ASN A 77 10.72 2.38 -27.44
N ILE A 78 9.99 2.16 -26.34
CA ILE A 78 8.60 1.71 -26.36
C ILE A 78 7.66 2.85 -26.78
N GLY A 79 8.01 4.09 -26.41
CA GLY A 79 7.20 5.28 -26.68
C GLY A 79 5.88 5.29 -25.90
N ILE A 80 5.14 6.40 -26.00
CA ILE A 80 3.86 6.57 -25.30
C ILE A 80 2.77 5.60 -25.82
N GLN A 81 2.92 5.11 -27.05
CA GLN A 81 2.02 4.09 -27.62
C GLN A 81 2.07 2.77 -26.84
N GLY A 82 3.19 2.47 -26.16
CA GLY A 82 3.33 1.31 -25.29
C GLY A 82 2.28 1.21 -24.17
N LEU A 83 1.66 2.34 -23.80
CA LEU A 83 0.52 2.32 -22.86
C LEU A 83 -0.64 1.45 -23.34
N TRP A 84 -0.82 1.29 -24.65
CA TRP A 84 -1.92 0.57 -25.26
C TRP A 84 -1.49 -0.72 -25.97
N THR A 85 -0.25 -0.76 -26.45
CA THR A 85 0.26 -1.89 -27.25
C THR A 85 0.98 -2.94 -26.40
N ASP A 86 1.59 -2.52 -25.26
CA ASP A 86 2.27 -3.44 -24.35
C ASP A 86 1.36 -3.77 -23.16
N TRP A 87 0.93 -5.03 -23.08
CA TRP A 87 0.04 -5.51 -22.04
C TRP A 87 0.63 -5.39 -20.61
N ILE A 88 1.96 -5.49 -20.47
CA ILE A 88 2.64 -5.33 -19.16
C ILE A 88 2.54 -3.88 -18.71
N VAL A 89 2.82 -2.92 -19.60
CA VAL A 89 2.74 -1.49 -19.31
C VAL A 89 1.30 -1.10 -19.01
N LEU A 90 0.34 -1.58 -19.78
CA LEU A 90 -1.10 -1.34 -19.56
C LEU A 90 -1.53 -1.89 -18.19
N THR A 91 -1.16 -3.14 -17.86
CA THR A 91 -1.52 -3.75 -16.58
C THR A 91 -0.92 -3.00 -15.39
N LYS A 92 0.35 -2.56 -15.47
CA LYS A 92 0.99 -1.74 -14.44
C LYS A 92 0.29 -0.39 -14.25
N THR A 93 -0.15 0.22 -15.34
CA THR A 93 -0.89 1.49 -15.29
C THR A 93 -2.24 1.30 -14.60
N ILE A 94 -2.96 0.24 -14.92
CA ILE A 94 -4.22 -0.12 -14.24
C ILE A 94 -3.97 -0.37 -12.76
N ILE A 95 -2.94 -1.14 -12.41
CA ILE A 95 -2.57 -1.39 -11.01
C ILE A 95 -2.31 -0.06 -10.29
N LEU A 96 -1.56 0.86 -10.89
CA LEU A 96 -1.27 2.17 -10.27
C LEU A 96 -2.56 2.97 -10.02
N ILE A 97 -3.49 2.99 -10.97
CA ILE A 97 -4.80 3.64 -10.81
C ILE A 97 -5.59 3.02 -9.66
N VAL A 98 -5.62 1.68 -9.58
CA VAL A 98 -6.29 0.97 -8.48
C VAL A 98 -5.62 1.27 -7.13
N LEU A 99 -4.29 1.34 -7.08
CA LEU A 99 -3.55 1.73 -5.88
C LEU A 99 -3.91 3.15 -5.43
N MET A 100 -3.95 4.12 -6.35
CA MET A 100 -4.36 5.51 -6.05
C MET A 100 -5.80 5.59 -5.53
N ALA A 101 -6.73 4.90 -6.18
CA ALA A 101 -8.13 4.83 -5.74
C ALA A 101 -8.27 4.21 -4.35
N THR A 102 -7.51 3.15 -4.08
CA THR A 102 -7.54 2.42 -2.81
C THR A 102 -7.01 3.28 -1.65
N VAL A 103 -5.85 3.95 -1.84
CA VAL A 103 -5.31 4.88 -0.82
C VAL A 103 -6.27 6.03 -0.59
N SER A 104 -6.84 6.60 -1.66
CA SER A 104 -7.81 7.70 -1.55
C SER A 104 -9.07 7.28 -0.79
N TYR A 105 -9.58 6.07 -1.03
CA TYR A 105 -10.70 5.53 -0.27
C TYR A 105 -10.38 5.43 1.23
N VAL A 106 -9.23 4.88 1.57
CA VAL A 106 -8.82 4.76 2.99
C VAL A 106 -8.63 6.14 3.61
N HIS A 107 -7.92 7.04 2.94
CA HIS A 107 -7.60 8.37 3.46
C HIS A 107 -8.85 9.25 3.64
N PHE A 108 -9.73 9.33 2.64
CA PHE A 108 -10.87 10.26 2.64
C PHE A 108 -12.17 9.68 3.21
N LYS A 109 -12.31 8.35 3.28
CA LYS A 109 -13.55 7.72 3.77
C LYS A 109 -13.37 6.94 5.06
N LEU A 110 -12.30 6.14 5.15
CA LEU A 110 -12.13 5.22 6.27
C LEU A 110 -11.46 5.90 7.47
N GLN A 111 -10.38 6.65 7.22
CA GLN A 111 -9.61 7.32 8.25
C GLN A 111 -10.41 8.37 9.02
N PRO A 112 -11.20 9.27 8.39
CA PRO A 112 -12.00 10.24 9.13
C PRO A 112 -13.05 9.60 10.04
N LYS A 113 -13.60 8.43 9.65
CA LYS A 113 -14.53 7.70 10.52
C LYS A 113 -13.84 7.16 11.76
N ILE A 114 -12.61 6.65 11.63
CA ILE A 114 -11.82 6.18 12.77
C ILE A 114 -11.51 7.36 13.70
N GLU A 115 -11.06 8.48 13.15
CA GLU A 115 -10.74 9.70 13.90
C GLU A 115 -11.97 10.25 14.65
N SER A 116 -13.13 10.27 14.02
CA SER A 116 -14.36 10.77 14.68
C SER A 116 -14.76 9.96 15.91
N TYR A 117 -14.52 8.65 15.91
CA TYR A 117 -14.77 7.82 17.09
C TYR A 117 -13.73 8.06 18.20
N LEU A 118 -12.46 8.31 17.85
CA LEU A 118 -11.43 8.63 18.83
C LEU A 118 -11.66 9.98 19.48
N THR A 119 -12.02 10.99 18.69
CA THR A 119 -12.36 12.33 19.22
C THR A 119 -13.54 12.27 20.18
N ALA A 120 -14.52 11.39 19.96
CA ALA A 120 -15.65 11.20 20.85
C ALA A 120 -15.26 10.65 22.23
N VAL A 121 -14.13 9.95 22.34
CA VAL A 121 -13.56 9.50 23.64
C VAL A 121 -12.81 10.63 24.32
N ASP A 122 -12.02 11.40 23.57
CA ASP A 122 -11.23 12.53 24.07
C ASP A 122 -12.10 13.59 24.71
N THR A 123 -13.33 13.77 24.21
CA THR A 123 -14.33 14.71 24.72
C THR A 123 -15.23 14.13 25.80
N ASP A 124 -14.93 12.96 26.35
CA ASP A 124 -15.75 12.25 27.36
C ASP A 124 -17.21 11.97 26.95
N VAL A 125 -17.53 12.10 25.65
CA VAL A 125 -18.88 11.87 25.12
C VAL A 125 -19.18 10.36 24.99
N ALA A 126 -18.16 9.52 24.92
CA ALA A 126 -18.34 8.08 24.71
C ALA A 126 -17.47 7.23 25.63
N VAL A 127 -18.05 6.11 26.10
CA VAL A 127 -17.35 5.12 26.93
C VAL A 127 -16.31 4.37 26.07
N PRO A 128 -15.04 4.29 26.52
CA PRO A 128 -13.94 3.66 25.75
C PRO A 128 -14.25 2.26 25.22
N GLY A 129 -14.90 1.40 26.01
CA GLY A 129 -15.25 0.03 25.62
C GLY A 129 -16.25 -0.05 24.46
N THR A 130 -17.23 0.86 24.40
CA THR A 130 -18.20 0.92 23.29
C THR A 130 -17.58 1.45 22.00
N VAL A 131 -16.63 2.38 22.12
CA VAL A 131 -15.89 2.93 20.99
C VAL A 131 -14.99 1.87 20.36
N LEU A 132 -14.30 1.07 21.14
CA LEU A 132 -13.47 -0.02 20.64
C LEU A 132 -14.27 -1.00 19.77
N LEU A 133 -15.48 -1.35 20.20
CA LEU A 133 -16.36 -2.23 19.42
C LEU A 133 -16.77 -1.61 18.07
N LYS A 134 -17.00 -0.30 18.03
CA LYS A 134 -17.35 0.43 16.81
C LYS A 134 -16.14 0.63 15.88
N LEU A 135 -14.94 0.79 16.42
CA LEU A 135 -13.70 0.96 15.65
C LEU A 135 -13.23 -0.34 14.99
N LYS A 136 -13.44 -1.48 15.65
CA LYS A 136 -12.94 -2.80 15.21
C LYS A 136 -13.25 -3.12 13.74
N PRO A 137 -14.49 -2.98 13.22
CA PRO A 137 -14.79 -3.31 11.82
C PRO A 137 -14.03 -2.42 10.82
N TYR A 138 -13.86 -1.13 11.11
CA TYR A 138 -13.12 -0.21 10.25
C TYR A 138 -11.62 -0.51 10.21
N ARG A 139 -11.04 -0.87 11.35
CA ARG A 139 -9.64 -1.29 11.46
C ARG A 139 -9.39 -2.62 10.74
N ILE A 140 -10.31 -3.59 10.84
CA ILE A 140 -10.24 -4.84 10.10
C ILE A 140 -10.31 -4.57 8.60
N LEU A 141 -11.24 -3.75 8.15
CA LEU A 141 -11.37 -3.39 6.73
C LEU A 141 -10.09 -2.71 6.23
N ARG A 142 -9.54 -1.74 6.96
CA ARG A 142 -8.28 -1.07 6.62
C ARG A 142 -7.13 -2.06 6.48
N LYS A 143 -7.04 -3.05 7.37
CA LYS A 143 -6.05 -4.11 7.34
C LYS A 143 -6.17 -4.99 6.09
N TRP A 144 -7.38 -5.39 5.70
CA TRP A 144 -7.61 -6.17 4.48
C TRP A 144 -7.26 -5.36 3.22
N ILE A 145 -7.62 -4.09 3.20
CA ILE A 145 -7.23 -3.17 2.13
C ILE A 145 -5.72 -3.05 2.02
N ALA A 146 -5.00 -2.93 3.15
CA ALA A 146 -3.54 -2.86 3.15
C ALA A 146 -2.90 -4.15 2.61
N ALA A 147 -3.43 -5.32 2.93
CA ALA A 147 -2.95 -6.58 2.38
C ALA A 147 -3.20 -6.68 0.86
N PHE A 148 -4.37 -6.27 0.38
CA PHE A 148 -4.68 -6.20 -1.04
C PHE A 148 -3.76 -5.23 -1.78
N TYR A 149 -3.52 -4.07 -1.20
CA TYR A 149 -2.59 -3.09 -1.73
C TYR A 149 -1.16 -3.64 -1.84
N LEU A 150 -0.68 -4.34 -0.79
CA LEU A 150 0.62 -5.00 -0.79
C LEU A 150 0.74 -6.03 -1.92
N PHE A 151 -0.29 -6.85 -2.13
CA PHE A 151 -0.36 -7.77 -3.26
C PHE A 151 -0.18 -7.06 -4.60
N LEU A 152 -0.90 -5.96 -4.83
CA LEU A 152 -0.82 -5.19 -6.07
C LEU A 152 0.57 -4.58 -6.28
N VAL A 153 1.20 -4.04 -5.22
CA VAL A 153 2.55 -3.45 -5.33
C VAL A 153 3.57 -4.52 -5.68
N ILE A 154 3.55 -5.70 -5.03
CA ILE A 154 4.47 -6.79 -5.37
C ILE A 154 4.22 -7.28 -6.80
N THR A 155 2.97 -7.41 -7.22
CA THR A 155 2.61 -7.78 -8.60
C THR A 155 3.16 -6.76 -9.60
N ALA A 156 3.05 -5.46 -9.32
CA ALA A 156 3.61 -4.41 -10.17
C ALA A 156 5.15 -4.48 -10.27
N ILE A 157 5.84 -4.87 -9.20
CA ILE A 157 7.30 -5.09 -9.20
C ILE A 157 7.64 -6.30 -10.09
N ILE A 158 6.94 -7.43 -9.94
CA ILE A 158 7.15 -8.64 -10.76
C ILE A 158 6.97 -8.31 -12.24
N LEU A 159 5.89 -7.62 -12.60
CA LEU A 159 5.64 -7.17 -13.97
C LEU A 159 6.69 -6.17 -14.45
N GLY A 160 7.21 -5.33 -13.55
CA GLY A 160 8.28 -4.38 -13.86
C GLY A 160 9.58 -5.06 -14.28
N ILE A 161 9.94 -6.16 -13.64
CA ILE A 161 11.13 -6.95 -13.97
C ILE A 161 10.98 -7.56 -15.36
N GLN A 162 9.78 -8.00 -15.74
CA GLN A 162 9.53 -8.65 -17.03
C GLN A 162 9.70 -7.74 -18.24
N VAL A 163 9.62 -6.43 -18.07
CA VAL A 163 9.92 -5.47 -19.15
C VAL A 163 11.37 -5.62 -19.65
N TYR A 164 12.28 -6.06 -18.76
CA TYR A 164 13.71 -6.19 -19.08
C TYR A 164 14.16 -7.64 -19.20
N ALA A 165 13.53 -8.54 -18.47
CA ALA A 165 13.85 -9.97 -18.46
C ALA A 165 12.52 -10.76 -18.57
N PRO A 166 12.06 -11.07 -19.79
CA PRO A 166 10.81 -11.78 -19.98
C PRO A 166 10.85 -13.16 -19.32
N PHE A 167 9.88 -13.41 -18.45
CA PHE A 167 9.74 -14.72 -17.80
C PHE A 167 8.86 -15.64 -18.64
N ASN A 168 9.03 -16.95 -18.43
CA ASN A 168 8.03 -17.92 -18.90
C ASN A 168 6.65 -17.55 -18.29
N PRO A 169 5.57 -17.57 -19.10
CA PRO A 169 4.21 -17.24 -18.60
C PRO A 169 3.79 -18.04 -17.37
N ALA A 170 4.16 -19.34 -17.32
CA ALA A 170 3.87 -20.17 -16.15
C ALA A 170 4.58 -19.65 -14.89
N LEU A 171 5.84 -19.23 -15.00
CA LEU A 171 6.59 -18.63 -13.89
C LEU A 171 5.94 -17.33 -13.41
N THR A 172 5.48 -16.51 -14.33
CA THR A 172 4.75 -15.26 -14.01
C THR A 172 3.52 -15.54 -13.15
N VAL A 173 2.69 -16.51 -13.57
CA VAL A 173 1.49 -16.90 -12.83
C VAL A 173 1.84 -17.42 -11.43
N ILE A 174 2.88 -18.26 -11.33
CA ILE A 174 3.37 -18.78 -10.04
C ILE A 174 3.82 -17.63 -9.12
N LEU A 175 4.62 -16.69 -9.63
CA LEU A 175 5.10 -15.55 -8.84
C LEU A 175 3.96 -14.64 -8.36
N ILE A 176 2.96 -14.39 -9.20
CA ILE A 176 1.76 -13.63 -8.82
C ILE A 176 0.96 -14.39 -7.75
N ALA A 177 0.79 -15.71 -7.90
CA ALA A 177 0.12 -16.53 -6.88
C ALA A 177 0.88 -16.51 -5.54
N LEU A 178 2.23 -16.63 -5.57
CA LEU A 178 3.07 -16.52 -4.39
C LEU A 178 2.98 -15.12 -3.73
N SER A 179 2.89 -14.05 -4.52
CA SER A 179 2.70 -12.69 -3.98
C SER A 179 1.35 -12.56 -3.27
N GLY A 180 0.31 -13.20 -3.78
CA GLY A 180 -1.00 -13.29 -3.13
C GLY A 180 -0.94 -14.06 -1.80
N LEU A 181 -0.30 -15.24 -1.81
CA LEU A 181 -0.07 -16.03 -0.60
C LEU A 181 0.75 -15.26 0.44
N PHE A 182 1.82 -14.58 0.02
CA PHE A 182 2.63 -13.75 0.89
C PHE A 182 1.80 -12.62 1.53
N SER A 183 1.01 -11.90 0.75
CA SER A 183 0.17 -10.81 1.23
C SER A 183 -0.90 -11.29 2.22
N LEU A 184 -1.54 -12.44 1.94
CA LEU A 184 -2.48 -13.07 2.86
C LEU A 184 -1.81 -13.56 4.13
N THR A 185 -0.59 -14.07 4.01
CA THR A 185 0.22 -14.55 5.12
C THR A 185 0.68 -13.38 5.99
N ALA A 186 1.16 -12.29 5.39
CA ALA A 186 1.48 -11.06 6.11
C ALA A 186 0.27 -10.53 6.89
N ASN A 187 -0.93 -10.59 6.30
CA ASN A 187 -2.17 -10.23 6.98
C ASN A 187 -2.50 -11.14 8.17
N LYS A 188 -2.13 -12.43 8.15
CA LYS A 188 -2.47 -13.42 9.18
C LYS A 188 -1.35 -13.65 10.20
N ILE A 189 -0.09 -13.71 9.78
CA ILE A 189 1.07 -14.14 10.60
C ILE A 189 1.64 -12.99 11.43
N LEU A 190 1.60 -11.76 10.95
CA LEU A 190 1.89 -10.60 11.79
C LEU A 190 0.97 -10.55 13.03
N LEU A 191 -0.14 -11.33 12.97
CA LEU A 191 -1.02 -11.63 14.11
C LEU A 191 -0.42 -12.61 15.14
N ARG A 192 0.48 -13.51 14.74
CA ARG A 192 0.92 -14.65 15.59
C ARG A 192 2.31 -14.48 16.18
N PHE A 193 3.21 -13.85 15.49
CA PHE A 193 4.55 -13.59 15.96
C PHE A 193 4.64 -12.14 16.43
N GLY A 194 4.50 -11.93 17.71
CA GLY A 194 4.88 -10.69 18.35
C GLY A 194 6.37 -10.42 18.07
N TRP A 195 6.66 -9.81 16.93
CA TRP A 195 7.93 -9.16 16.70
C TRP A 195 7.88 -7.85 17.51
N ILE A 196 8.28 -7.97 18.70
CA ILE A 196 8.76 -7.13 19.80
C ILE A 196 8.03 -7.48 21.09
#